data_faf1eaca73ead270207b2e687c034758
#
_entry.id   faf1eaca73ead270207b2e687c034758
#
_cell.length_a   1.000
_cell.length_b   1.000
_cell.length_c   1.000
_cell.angle_alpha   90.00
_cell.angle_beta   90.00
_cell.angle_gamma   90.00
#
_symmetry.space_group_name_H-M   'P 1'
#
loop_
_entity.id
_entity.type
_entity.pdbx_description
1 polymer ?
#
loop_
_entity_poly.entity_id
_entity_poly.type
_entity_poly.pdbx_seq_one_letter_code
_entity_poly.pdbx_strand_id
1 'polypeptide(L)'
;MPSSGEATIAGFDVYKQTEEIKKNIGYMSQKFSLYEDLTVTENIRFYAGIYGLTLTQIKEKTDELLDRLELGSEAKKLVRELPLGWKQKLAFSVSLVHNPRIVFLDEPTGGVDPVTRRHFWDLIYYAADTGVTVFVTTHYMDEAEYCNRVSIMVDGVIEALDSPYNLKKQQNAKTMEEVFYR
;
A
#
# COMPACT_ATOMS: atom_id res chain seq x y z
N MET A 1 -20.08 -7.63 -4.63
CA MET A 1 -20.70 -6.50 -3.89
C MET A 1 -21.08 -7.01 -2.51
N PRO A 2 -20.98 -6.19 -1.45
CA PRO A 2 -21.48 -6.57 -0.12
C PRO A 2 -22.98 -6.92 -0.19
N SER A 3 -23.40 -7.92 0.60
CA SER A 3 -24.79 -8.35 0.65
C SER A 3 -25.70 -7.43 1.50
N SER A 4 -25.11 -6.68 2.44
CA SER A 4 -25.78 -5.71 3.31
C SER A 4 -24.77 -4.82 4.03
N GLY A 5 -25.28 -3.85 4.77
CA GLY A 5 -24.47 -2.92 5.58
C GLY A 5 -24.22 -1.58 4.91
N GLU A 6 -23.60 -0.67 5.64
CA GLU A 6 -23.21 0.67 5.19
C GLU A 6 -21.71 0.86 5.40
N ALA A 7 -21.05 1.52 4.45
CA ALA A 7 -19.62 1.87 4.58
C ALA A 7 -19.32 3.20 3.90
N THR A 8 -18.38 3.94 4.49
CA THR A 8 -17.86 5.17 3.91
C THR A 8 -16.33 5.11 3.85
N ILE A 9 -15.75 5.60 2.75
CA ILE A 9 -14.29 5.71 2.57
C ILE A 9 -13.97 7.16 2.21
N ALA A 10 -13.05 7.76 2.93
CA ALA A 10 -12.67 9.17 2.77
C ALA A 10 -13.89 10.15 2.87
N GLY A 11 -14.98 9.74 3.53
CA GLY A 11 -16.22 10.50 3.66
C GLY A 11 -17.24 10.26 2.54
N PHE A 12 -16.94 9.36 1.58
CA PHE A 12 -17.83 9.02 0.47
C PHE A 12 -18.51 7.68 0.68
N ASP A 13 -19.79 7.59 0.31
CA ASP A 13 -20.60 6.36 0.36
C ASP A 13 -20.11 5.35 -0.69
N VAL A 14 -19.82 4.11 -0.25
CA VAL A 14 -19.21 3.08 -1.13
C VAL A 14 -20.14 2.61 -2.26
N TYR A 15 -21.44 2.81 -2.15
CA TYR A 15 -22.40 2.40 -3.16
C TYR A 15 -22.75 3.51 -4.15
N LYS A 16 -22.74 4.78 -3.69
CA LYS A 16 -23.23 5.92 -4.46
C LYS A 16 -22.12 6.76 -5.07
N GLN A 17 -20.91 6.74 -4.48
CA GLN A 17 -19.83 7.69 -4.80
C GLN A 17 -18.53 6.96 -5.14
N THR A 18 -18.61 5.84 -5.85
CA THR A 18 -17.47 4.98 -6.19
C THR A 18 -16.38 5.73 -6.96
N GLU A 19 -16.76 6.61 -7.90
CA GLU A 19 -15.77 7.37 -8.69
C GLU A 19 -15.01 8.39 -7.82
N GLU A 20 -15.67 9.01 -6.83
CA GLU A 20 -14.98 9.89 -5.90
C GLU A 20 -14.05 9.11 -4.96
N ILE A 21 -14.46 7.91 -4.53
CA ILE A 21 -13.61 7.03 -3.75
C ILE A 21 -12.34 6.69 -4.53
N LYS A 22 -12.47 6.25 -5.80
CA LYS A 22 -11.32 5.90 -6.63
C LYS A 22 -10.28 7.02 -6.78
N LYS A 23 -10.71 8.28 -6.82
CA LYS A 23 -9.82 9.44 -6.88
C LYS A 23 -9.07 9.69 -5.56
N ASN A 24 -9.60 9.20 -4.44
CA ASN A 24 -9.08 9.44 -3.10
C ASN A 24 -8.35 8.25 -2.50
N ILE A 25 -8.32 7.11 -3.19
CA ILE A 25 -7.61 5.90 -2.74
C ILE A 25 -6.51 5.49 -3.70
N GLY A 26 -5.42 5.00 -3.14
CA GLY A 26 -4.43 4.19 -3.85
C GLY A 26 -4.64 2.72 -3.53
N TYR A 27 -4.24 1.83 -4.42
CA TYR A 27 -4.30 0.39 -4.20
C TYR A 27 -3.07 -0.30 -4.76
N MET A 28 -2.46 -1.16 -3.98
CA MET A 28 -1.39 -2.05 -4.39
C MET A 28 -1.81 -3.48 -4.09
N SER A 29 -2.04 -4.27 -5.13
CA SER A 29 -2.37 -5.68 -4.99
C SER A 29 -1.12 -6.53 -4.72
N GLN A 30 -1.31 -7.72 -4.16
CA GLN A 30 -0.24 -8.69 -3.89
C GLN A 30 0.64 -9.00 -5.13
N LYS A 31 0.07 -9.00 -6.33
CA LYS A 31 0.80 -9.21 -7.60
C LYS A 31 1.31 -7.92 -8.25
N PHE A 32 1.31 -6.82 -7.53
CA PHE A 32 1.80 -5.47 -7.89
C PHE A 32 1.12 -4.79 -9.08
N SER A 33 0.22 -5.41 -9.80
CA SER A 33 -0.53 -4.82 -10.94
C SER A 33 0.30 -4.00 -11.94
N LEU A 34 1.62 -4.11 -11.95
CA LEU A 34 2.50 -3.43 -12.90
C LEU A 34 2.48 -4.15 -14.26
N TYR A 35 2.56 -3.38 -15.34
CA TYR A 35 2.71 -3.91 -16.68
C TYR A 35 4.16 -4.30 -16.92
N GLU A 36 4.45 -5.60 -16.95
CA GLU A 36 5.80 -6.13 -17.05
C GLU A 36 6.48 -5.84 -18.40
N ASP A 37 5.69 -5.66 -19.46
CA ASP A 37 6.15 -5.33 -20.82
C ASP A 37 6.28 -3.82 -21.07
N LEU A 38 5.97 -2.99 -20.10
CA LEU A 38 6.23 -1.57 -20.11
C LEU A 38 7.51 -1.25 -19.32
N THR A 39 8.19 -0.18 -19.71
CA THR A 39 9.31 0.37 -18.96
C THR A 39 8.85 0.97 -17.63
N VAL A 40 9.79 1.23 -16.72
CA VAL A 40 9.52 1.94 -15.45
C VAL A 40 8.81 3.28 -15.72
N THR A 41 9.35 4.08 -16.63
CA THR A 41 8.78 5.38 -17.02
C THR A 41 7.37 5.24 -17.58
N GLU A 42 7.14 4.26 -18.46
CA GLU A 42 5.82 4.04 -19.06
C GLU A 42 4.79 3.58 -18.02
N ASN A 43 5.17 2.72 -17.06
CA ASN A 43 4.28 2.34 -15.95
C ASN A 43 3.86 3.57 -15.13
N ILE A 44 4.81 4.41 -14.71
CA ILE A 44 4.49 5.63 -13.94
C ILE A 44 3.50 6.52 -14.72
N ARG A 45 3.80 6.79 -15.99
CA ARG A 45 2.96 7.64 -16.87
C ARG A 45 1.57 7.05 -17.09
N PHE A 46 1.49 5.75 -17.29
CA PHE A 46 0.24 5.04 -17.50
C PHE A 46 -0.70 5.19 -16.30
N TYR A 47 -0.21 4.89 -15.10
CA TYR A 47 -1.02 5.00 -13.88
C TYR A 47 -1.35 6.45 -13.54
N ALA A 48 -0.42 7.38 -13.71
CA ALA A 48 -0.71 8.80 -13.54
C ALA A 48 -1.82 9.27 -14.50
N GLY A 49 -1.84 8.76 -15.73
CA GLY A 49 -2.91 9.01 -16.71
C GLY A 49 -4.25 8.40 -16.29
N ILE A 50 -4.27 7.15 -15.77
CA ILE A 50 -5.50 6.51 -15.26
C ILE A 50 -6.11 7.33 -14.12
N TYR A 51 -5.28 7.87 -13.24
CA TYR A 51 -5.73 8.72 -12.13
C TYR A 51 -6.09 10.15 -12.55
N GLY A 52 -6.05 10.46 -13.86
CA GLY A 52 -6.53 11.72 -14.41
C GLY A 52 -5.56 12.90 -14.27
N LEU A 53 -4.28 12.66 -14.08
CA LEU A 53 -3.28 13.72 -14.06
C LEU A 53 -3.11 14.33 -15.48
N THR A 54 -2.88 15.63 -15.55
CA THR A 54 -2.55 16.32 -16.80
C THR A 54 -1.18 15.93 -17.31
N LEU A 55 -0.90 16.14 -18.61
CA LEU A 55 0.41 15.82 -19.20
C LEU A 55 1.60 16.47 -18.46
N THR A 56 1.41 17.72 -17.99
CA THR A 56 2.43 18.43 -17.21
C THR A 56 2.66 17.74 -15.87
N GLN A 57 1.59 17.42 -15.12
CA GLN A 57 1.67 16.71 -13.86
C GLN A 57 2.26 15.30 -14.02
N ILE A 58 1.91 14.58 -15.10
CA ILE A 58 2.49 13.26 -15.41
C ILE A 58 4.00 13.37 -15.55
N LYS A 59 4.49 14.38 -16.27
CA LYS A 59 5.93 14.58 -16.44
C LYS A 59 6.60 14.87 -15.10
N GLU A 60 6.10 15.86 -14.35
CA GLU A 60 6.63 16.25 -13.05
C GLU A 60 6.67 15.07 -12.06
N LYS A 61 5.56 14.32 -11.96
CA LYS A 61 5.47 13.15 -11.08
C LYS A 61 6.38 12.00 -11.53
N THR A 62 6.56 11.83 -12.85
CA THR A 62 7.49 10.83 -13.36
C THR A 62 8.92 11.16 -12.95
N ASP A 63 9.34 12.39 -13.16
CA ASP A 63 10.71 12.85 -12.83
C ASP A 63 10.93 12.77 -11.29
N GLU A 64 9.96 13.22 -10.47
CA GLU A 64 9.97 13.13 -9.02
C GLU A 64 10.12 11.67 -8.52
N LEU A 65 9.34 10.74 -9.08
CA LEU A 65 9.37 9.34 -8.64
C LEU A 65 10.66 8.63 -9.05
N LEU A 66 11.17 8.89 -10.26
CA LEU A 66 12.43 8.33 -10.73
C LEU A 66 13.61 8.77 -9.85
N ASP A 67 13.62 10.04 -9.45
CA ASP A 67 14.64 10.60 -8.57
C ASP A 67 14.52 10.02 -7.15
N ARG A 68 13.34 10.08 -6.56
CA ARG A 68 13.09 9.58 -5.19
C ARG A 68 13.37 8.09 -5.02
N LEU A 69 13.09 7.29 -6.04
CA LEU A 69 13.34 5.84 -6.03
C LEU A 69 14.74 5.47 -6.48
N GLU A 70 15.56 6.44 -6.87
CA GLU A 70 16.89 6.23 -7.47
C GLU A 70 16.83 5.32 -8.72
N LEU A 71 15.73 5.40 -9.48
CA LEU A 71 15.46 4.61 -10.68
C LEU A 71 15.83 5.31 -11.99
N GLY A 72 16.57 6.41 -11.94
CA GLY A 72 16.97 7.16 -13.13
C GLY A 72 17.69 6.30 -14.17
N SER A 73 18.65 5.46 -13.73
CA SER A 73 19.37 4.51 -14.59
C SER A 73 18.49 3.38 -15.13
N GLU A 74 17.43 3.02 -14.41
CA GLU A 74 16.51 1.94 -14.72
C GLU A 74 15.27 2.41 -15.49
N ALA A 75 15.12 3.73 -15.69
CA ALA A 75 13.91 4.36 -16.23
C ALA A 75 13.41 3.76 -17.55
N LYS A 76 14.33 3.29 -18.39
CA LYS A 76 14.05 2.68 -19.71
C LYS A 76 14.03 1.14 -19.68
N LYS A 77 14.34 0.50 -18.56
CA LYS A 77 14.25 -0.97 -18.44
C LYS A 77 12.80 -1.40 -18.34
N LEU A 78 12.51 -2.58 -18.86
CA LEU A 78 11.21 -3.21 -18.70
C LEU A 78 11.01 -3.61 -17.22
N VAL A 79 9.80 -3.47 -16.72
CA VAL A 79 9.51 -3.80 -15.31
C VAL A 79 9.81 -5.27 -15.00
N ARG A 80 9.62 -6.19 -15.95
CA ARG A 80 10.01 -7.61 -15.77
C ARG A 80 11.48 -7.83 -15.46
N GLU A 81 12.37 -6.91 -15.84
CA GLU A 81 13.81 -7.00 -15.63
C GLU A 81 14.25 -6.51 -14.24
N LEU A 82 13.35 -5.86 -13.51
CA LEU A 82 13.64 -5.36 -12.18
C LEU A 82 13.63 -6.47 -11.13
N PRO A 83 14.53 -6.43 -10.14
CA PRO A 83 14.42 -7.23 -8.93
C PRO A 83 13.09 -7.00 -8.21
N LEU A 84 12.60 -8.01 -7.47
CA LEU A 84 11.30 -7.97 -6.79
C LEU A 84 11.13 -6.75 -5.88
N GLY A 85 12.13 -6.43 -5.06
CA GLY A 85 12.08 -5.27 -4.17
C GLY A 85 11.93 -3.92 -4.90
N TRP A 86 12.48 -3.79 -6.11
CA TRP A 86 12.27 -2.61 -6.95
C TRP A 86 10.87 -2.56 -7.54
N LYS A 87 10.33 -3.71 -7.97
CA LYS A 87 8.93 -3.81 -8.41
C LYS A 87 7.97 -3.39 -7.29
N GLN A 88 8.22 -3.82 -6.06
CA GLN A 88 7.43 -3.41 -4.88
C GLN A 88 7.47 -1.90 -4.66
N LYS A 89 8.68 -1.32 -4.61
CA LYS A 89 8.86 0.14 -4.42
C LYS A 89 8.15 0.93 -5.53
N LEU A 90 8.27 0.48 -6.78
CA LEU A 90 7.60 1.11 -7.91
C LEU A 90 6.07 1.02 -7.78
N ALA A 91 5.52 -0.17 -7.48
CA ALA A 91 4.09 -0.39 -7.33
C ALA A 91 3.49 0.47 -6.21
N PHE A 92 4.16 0.53 -5.06
CA PHE A 92 3.77 1.40 -3.96
C PHE A 92 3.77 2.87 -4.37
N SER A 93 4.84 3.34 -5.00
CA SER A 93 4.96 4.74 -5.42
C SER A 93 3.93 5.12 -6.48
N VAL A 94 3.63 4.21 -7.40
CA VAL A 94 2.58 4.39 -8.41
C VAL A 94 1.19 4.46 -7.76
N SER A 95 0.93 3.68 -6.71
CA SER A 95 -0.35 3.76 -5.96
C SER A 95 -0.56 5.10 -5.27
N LEU A 96 0.50 5.88 -5.06
CA LEU A 96 0.49 7.21 -4.43
C LEU A 96 0.60 8.37 -5.42
N VAL A 97 0.75 8.12 -6.73
CA VAL A 97 1.10 9.14 -7.74
C VAL A 97 0.12 10.31 -7.82
N HIS A 98 -1.16 10.07 -7.53
CA HIS A 98 -2.24 11.04 -7.55
C HIS A 98 -2.53 11.68 -6.18
N ASN A 99 -1.64 11.48 -5.20
CA ASN A 99 -1.75 11.97 -3.83
C ASN A 99 -3.07 11.55 -3.14
N PRO A 100 -3.37 10.26 -3.04
CA PRO A 100 -4.60 9.77 -2.41
C PRO A 100 -4.59 10.07 -0.91
N ARG A 101 -5.79 10.14 -0.30
CA ARG A 101 -5.94 10.27 1.16
C ARG A 101 -5.70 8.97 1.90
N ILE A 102 -5.98 7.84 1.23
CA ILE A 102 -5.88 6.50 1.81
C ILE A 102 -5.19 5.60 0.77
N VAL A 103 -4.27 4.74 1.20
CA VAL A 103 -3.72 3.67 0.36
C VAL A 103 -3.98 2.31 1.00
N PHE A 104 -4.45 1.37 0.20
CA PHE A 104 -4.62 -0.03 0.58
C PHE A 104 -3.48 -0.85 -0.01
N LEU A 105 -2.80 -1.60 0.83
CA LEU A 105 -1.66 -2.45 0.46
C LEU A 105 -2.01 -3.90 0.83
N ASP A 106 -2.11 -4.75 -0.18
CA ASP A 106 -2.48 -6.14 0.00
C ASP A 106 -1.23 -7.03 -0.01
N GLU A 107 -0.84 -7.52 1.17
CA GLU A 107 0.38 -8.30 1.43
C GLU A 107 1.63 -7.74 0.72
N PRO A 108 1.94 -6.44 0.92
CA PRO A 108 2.90 -5.73 0.07
C PRO A 108 4.34 -6.23 0.19
N THR A 109 4.67 -6.97 1.24
CA THR A 109 6.02 -7.47 1.55
C THR A 109 6.18 -8.97 1.30
N GLY A 110 5.19 -9.58 0.66
CA GLY A 110 5.22 -11.00 0.34
C GLY A 110 6.41 -11.39 -0.56
N GLY A 111 7.15 -12.42 -0.17
CA GLY A 111 8.23 -13.00 -1.00
C GLY A 111 9.55 -12.25 -1.01
N VAL A 112 9.72 -11.18 -0.22
CA VAL A 112 11.01 -10.47 -0.12
C VAL A 112 11.77 -10.83 1.16
N ASP A 113 13.09 -10.63 1.10
CA ASP A 113 13.97 -10.84 2.23
C ASP A 113 13.71 -9.81 3.36
N PRO A 114 14.13 -10.10 4.61
CA PRO A 114 13.85 -9.23 5.77
C PRO A 114 14.42 -7.81 5.65
N VAL A 115 15.54 -7.61 4.96
CA VAL A 115 16.14 -6.28 4.78
C VAL A 115 15.29 -5.44 3.83
N THR A 116 14.91 -6.02 2.69
CA THR A 116 14.01 -5.38 1.72
C THR A 116 12.65 -5.07 2.35
N ARG A 117 12.11 -5.97 3.19
CA ARG A 117 10.88 -5.75 3.95
C ARG A 117 11.00 -4.52 4.86
N ARG A 118 12.09 -4.41 5.62
CA ARG A 118 12.32 -3.27 6.49
C ARG A 118 12.34 -1.94 5.72
N HIS A 119 13.07 -1.88 4.62
CA HIS A 119 13.10 -0.68 3.77
C HIS A 119 11.73 -0.34 3.17
N PHE A 120 10.89 -1.35 2.91
CA PHE A 120 9.52 -1.09 2.46
C PHE A 120 8.66 -0.45 3.56
N TRP A 121 8.81 -0.88 4.80
CA TRP A 121 8.15 -0.25 5.95
C TRP A 121 8.61 1.20 6.17
N ASP A 122 9.86 1.53 5.89
CA ASP A 122 10.34 2.93 5.92
C ASP A 122 9.60 3.80 4.89
N LEU A 123 9.26 3.25 3.71
CA LEU A 123 8.43 3.94 2.73
C LEU A 123 6.98 4.12 3.20
N ILE A 124 6.42 3.12 3.88
CA ILE A 124 5.08 3.20 4.48
C ILE A 124 5.04 4.31 5.53
N TYR A 125 6.01 4.37 6.42
CA TYR A 125 6.11 5.41 7.44
C TYR A 125 6.24 6.80 6.80
N TYR A 126 7.09 6.93 5.81
CA TYR A 126 7.21 8.20 5.08
C TYR A 126 5.86 8.67 4.49
N ALA A 127 5.11 7.76 3.86
CA ALA A 127 3.80 8.10 3.34
C ALA A 127 2.81 8.50 4.45
N ALA A 128 2.82 7.79 5.58
CA ALA A 128 1.99 8.11 6.74
C ALA A 128 2.34 9.49 7.34
N ASP A 129 3.62 9.82 7.45
CA ASP A 129 4.12 11.11 7.95
C ASP A 129 3.72 12.29 7.03
N THR A 130 3.51 12.03 5.73
CA THR A 130 2.97 13.02 4.79
C THR A 130 1.45 13.14 4.84
N GLY A 131 0.78 12.42 5.74
CA GLY A 131 -0.66 12.52 5.99
C GLY A 131 -1.53 11.51 5.25
N VAL A 132 -0.91 10.52 4.57
CA VAL A 132 -1.65 9.42 3.93
C VAL A 132 -2.05 8.38 4.97
N THR A 133 -3.32 7.99 5.03
CA THR A 133 -3.73 6.83 5.82
C THR A 133 -3.34 5.56 5.09
N VAL A 134 -2.50 4.73 5.70
CA VAL A 134 -2.04 3.47 5.09
C VAL A 134 -2.77 2.29 5.74
N PHE A 135 -3.47 1.50 4.95
CA PHE A 135 -4.12 0.26 5.36
C PHE A 135 -3.35 -0.92 4.75
N VAL A 136 -2.80 -1.79 5.60
CA VAL A 136 -1.97 -2.93 5.17
C VAL A 136 -2.66 -4.22 5.58
N THR A 137 -2.81 -5.16 4.66
CA THR A 137 -3.08 -6.57 5.00
C THR A 137 -1.78 -7.34 5.05
N THR A 138 -1.62 -8.20 6.02
CA THR A 138 -0.44 -9.06 6.14
C THR A 138 -0.78 -10.35 6.89
N HIS A 139 -0.08 -11.42 6.57
CA HIS A 139 -0.08 -12.67 7.34
C HIS A 139 1.20 -12.79 8.20
N TYR A 140 2.08 -11.81 8.17
CA TYR A 140 3.28 -11.75 9.00
C TYR A 140 2.96 -11.02 10.31
N MET A 141 2.88 -11.75 11.42
CA MET A 141 2.50 -11.18 12.72
C MET A 141 3.53 -10.20 13.29
N ASP A 142 4.80 -10.31 12.88
CA ASP A 142 5.84 -9.33 13.21
C ASP A 142 5.59 -7.96 12.58
N GLU A 143 4.94 -7.91 11.41
CA GLU A 143 4.57 -6.64 10.78
C GLU A 143 3.45 -5.89 11.51
N ALA A 144 2.59 -6.62 12.22
CA ALA A 144 1.57 -6.00 13.05
C ALA A 144 2.18 -5.09 14.13
N GLU A 145 3.40 -5.39 14.60
CA GLU A 145 4.12 -4.54 15.57
C GLU A 145 4.48 -3.15 15.01
N TYR A 146 4.53 -3.00 13.69
CA TYR A 146 4.84 -1.73 13.02
C TYR A 146 3.62 -0.82 12.84
N CYS A 147 2.42 -1.33 13.12
CA CYS A 147 1.17 -0.60 12.89
C CYS A 147 0.74 0.20 14.12
N ASN A 148 0.09 1.35 13.92
CA ASN A 148 -0.54 2.11 15.00
C ASN A 148 -1.78 1.38 15.55
N ARG A 149 -2.53 0.70 14.68
CA ARG A 149 -3.72 -0.11 15.02
C ARG A 149 -3.71 -1.40 14.22
N VAL A 150 -4.17 -2.47 14.85
CA VAL A 150 -4.29 -3.79 14.25
C VAL A 150 -5.72 -4.29 14.41
N SER A 151 -6.26 -4.84 13.33
CA SER A 151 -7.52 -5.56 13.30
C SER A 151 -7.24 -7.03 13.04
N ILE A 152 -7.63 -7.91 13.95
CA ILE A 152 -7.54 -9.35 13.78
C ILE A 152 -8.90 -9.85 13.30
N MET A 153 -8.91 -10.49 12.13
CA MET A 153 -10.12 -11.05 11.53
C MET A 153 -10.04 -12.58 11.53
N VAL A 154 -11.08 -13.22 12.05
CA VAL A 154 -11.24 -14.68 12.07
C VAL A 154 -12.63 -14.99 11.50
N ASP A 155 -12.70 -15.90 10.54
CA ASP A 155 -13.97 -16.34 9.89
C ASP A 155 -14.89 -15.19 9.44
N GLY A 156 -14.27 -14.08 8.97
CA GLY A 156 -15.00 -12.91 8.47
C GLY A 156 -15.52 -11.96 9.55
N VAL A 157 -15.16 -12.20 10.82
CA VAL A 157 -15.52 -11.35 11.96
C VAL A 157 -14.28 -10.69 12.52
N ILE A 158 -14.38 -9.41 12.91
CA ILE A 158 -13.30 -8.70 13.61
C ILE A 158 -13.37 -9.09 15.08
N GLU A 159 -12.45 -9.94 15.51
CA GLU A 159 -12.34 -10.42 16.89
C GLU A 159 -11.59 -9.44 17.81
N ALA A 160 -10.64 -8.69 17.27
CA ALA A 160 -9.88 -7.71 18.02
C ALA A 160 -9.50 -6.49 17.17
N LEU A 161 -9.53 -5.30 17.78
CA LEU A 161 -9.16 -4.05 17.12
C LEU A 161 -8.60 -3.08 18.15
N ASP A 162 -7.28 -2.93 18.20
CA ASP A 162 -6.59 -1.96 19.08
C ASP A 162 -5.13 -1.76 18.60
N SER A 163 -4.35 -1.00 19.36
CA SER A 163 -2.90 -0.93 19.15
C SER A 163 -2.22 -2.26 19.53
N PRO A 164 -1.09 -2.60 18.91
CA PRO A 164 -0.32 -3.82 19.26
C PRO A 164 -0.02 -3.89 20.76
N TYR A 165 0.32 -2.75 21.36
CA TYR A 165 0.58 -2.67 22.80
C TYR A 165 -0.63 -3.10 23.64
N ASN A 166 -1.81 -2.57 23.35
CA ASN A 166 -3.03 -2.88 24.09
C ASN A 166 -3.47 -4.33 23.88
N LEU A 167 -3.39 -4.83 22.64
CA LEU A 167 -3.73 -6.23 22.34
C LEU A 167 -2.83 -7.20 23.09
N LYS A 168 -1.53 -6.97 23.12
CA LYS A 168 -0.59 -7.77 23.91
C LYS A 168 -0.89 -7.71 25.40
N LYS A 169 -1.21 -6.54 25.92
CA LYS A 169 -1.56 -6.36 27.32
C LYS A 169 -2.84 -7.09 27.71
N GLN A 170 -3.89 -6.99 26.89
CA GLN A 170 -5.19 -7.65 27.13
C GLN A 170 -5.06 -9.17 27.17
N GLN A 171 -4.21 -9.73 26.30
CA GLN A 171 -3.99 -11.17 26.18
C GLN A 171 -2.82 -11.68 27.04
N ASN A 172 -2.15 -10.80 27.84
CA ASN A 172 -0.94 -11.13 28.57
C ASN A 172 0.12 -11.83 27.69
N ALA A 173 0.26 -11.32 26.45
CA ALA A 173 1.16 -11.83 25.41
C ALA A 173 2.40 -10.94 25.28
N LYS A 174 3.51 -11.52 24.81
CA LYS A 174 4.76 -10.79 24.56
C LYS A 174 4.88 -10.29 23.12
N THR A 175 4.28 -11.01 22.18
CA THR A 175 4.35 -10.74 20.75
C THR A 175 2.94 -10.74 20.12
N MET A 176 2.80 -10.12 18.96
CA MET A 176 1.55 -10.18 18.21
C MET A 176 1.26 -11.59 17.69
N GLU A 177 2.27 -12.41 17.46
CA GLU A 177 2.10 -13.82 17.15
C GLU A 177 1.41 -14.59 18.28
N GLU A 178 1.81 -14.35 19.54
CA GLU A 178 1.13 -14.95 20.69
C GLU A 178 -0.33 -14.47 20.83
N VAL A 179 -0.61 -13.20 20.48
CA VAL A 179 -1.99 -12.66 20.48
C VAL A 179 -2.85 -13.40 19.46
N PHE A 180 -2.32 -13.67 18.27
CA PHE A 180 -3.05 -14.32 17.18
C PHE A 180 -3.42 -15.78 17.49
N TYR A 181 -2.59 -16.50 18.25
CA TYR A 181 -2.83 -17.90 18.61
C TYR A 181 -3.68 -18.11 19.86
N ARG A 182 -4.14 -17.07 20.53
CA ARG A 182 -4.97 -17.14 21.73
C ARG A 182 -6.43 -16.79 21.46
#